data_a661826158ee56169ca842524e9a3f35
#
_entry.id   a661826158ee56169ca842524e9a3f35
#
_cell.length_a   1.000
_cell.length_b   1.000
_cell.length_c   1.000
_cell.angle_alpha   90.00
_cell.angle_beta   90.00
_cell.angle_gamma   90.00
#
_symmetry.space_group_name_H-M   'P 1'
#
loop_
_entity.id
_entity.type
_entity.pdbx_description
1 polymer ?
#
loop_
_entity_poly.entity_id
_entity_poly.type
_entity_poly.pdbx_seq_one_letter_code
_entity_poly.pdbx_strand_id
1 'polypeptide(L)'
;SAWLFGAGRVIVIDHLEYRLDFVAKYAQCEAYNFKSIGDPVVFIKTQTDSLGADVCIDAVGCEARGNRMNTLLGIKLMMQGGSTTALHWAINSVKKGGIVSIVGVYGPIDALVPIGNVVNKGITIRANQAAAKRHMPKLIDHVKNGVIDPKQIITHRVPLEEVADAYHIFSQKLDGCIKTVLIP
;
A
#
# COMPACT_ATOMS: atom_id res chain seq x y z
N SER A 1 -3.30 11.18 2.19
CA SER A 1 -4.75 11.11 1.89
C SER A 1 -5.60 10.78 3.11
N ALA A 2 -5.22 9.83 3.99
CA ALA A 2 -6.02 9.49 5.17
C ALA A 2 -6.37 10.72 6.02
N TRP A 3 -5.39 11.58 6.29
CA TRP A 3 -5.59 12.86 7.00
C TRP A 3 -6.59 13.79 6.30
N LEU A 4 -6.59 13.85 4.96
CA LEU A 4 -7.57 14.64 4.20
C LEU A 4 -9.01 14.15 4.37
N PHE A 5 -9.18 12.89 4.73
CA PHE A 5 -10.49 12.29 5.02
C PHE A 5 -10.81 12.27 6.51
N GLY A 6 -10.05 12.98 7.33
CA GLY A 6 -10.35 13.18 8.74
C GLY A 6 -9.92 12.01 9.64
N ALA A 7 -8.95 11.21 9.24
CA ALA A 7 -8.40 10.18 10.12
C ALA A 7 -7.81 10.83 11.38
N GLY A 8 -8.18 10.33 12.54
CA GLY A 8 -7.59 10.77 13.82
C GLY A 8 -6.25 10.11 14.12
N ARG A 9 -5.99 8.96 13.49
CA ARG A 9 -4.76 8.18 13.64
C ARG A 9 -4.46 7.41 12.35
N VAL A 10 -3.21 7.37 11.93
CA VAL A 10 -2.76 6.63 10.74
C VAL A 10 -1.56 5.78 11.09
N ILE A 11 -1.71 4.46 10.94
CA ILE A 11 -0.66 3.48 11.17
C ILE A 11 -0.24 2.93 9.81
N VAL A 12 1.06 2.92 9.52
CA VAL A 12 1.65 2.34 8.31
C VAL A 12 2.53 1.17 8.69
N ILE A 13 2.33 0.04 8.01
CA ILE A 13 3.09 -1.18 8.22
C ILE A 13 3.81 -1.54 6.91
N ASP A 14 5.13 -1.62 6.95
CA ASP A 14 6.00 -2.03 5.83
C ASP A 14 7.20 -2.81 6.40
N HIS A 15 8.15 -3.18 5.58
CA HIS A 15 9.42 -3.78 6.00
C HIS A 15 10.65 -3.03 5.48
N LEU A 16 10.45 -2.02 4.67
CA LEU A 16 11.51 -1.18 4.12
C LEU A 16 11.67 0.07 4.99
N GLU A 17 12.77 0.13 5.75
CA GLU A 17 13.01 1.19 6.73
C GLU A 17 12.93 2.59 6.09
N TYR A 18 13.54 2.79 4.91
CA TYR A 18 13.50 4.10 4.25
C TYR A 18 12.08 4.58 3.92
N ARG A 19 11.13 3.65 3.67
CA ARG A 19 9.71 4.00 3.45
C ARG A 19 9.03 4.34 4.76
N LEU A 20 9.34 3.61 5.82
CA LEU A 20 8.82 3.86 7.17
C LEU A 20 9.31 5.22 7.68
N ASP A 21 10.60 5.51 7.53
CA ASP A 21 11.19 6.80 7.87
C ASP A 21 10.54 7.95 7.08
N PHE A 22 10.31 7.70 5.78
CA PHE A 22 9.67 8.68 4.93
C PHE A 22 8.26 9.03 5.40
N VAL A 23 7.40 8.03 5.66
CA VAL A 23 6.01 8.31 6.08
C VAL A 23 5.93 8.86 7.49
N ALA A 24 6.83 8.49 8.38
CA ALA A 24 6.93 9.08 9.71
C ALA A 24 7.31 10.56 9.63
N LYS A 25 8.30 10.91 8.81
CA LYS A 25 8.80 12.27 8.65
C LYS A 25 7.84 13.19 7.90
N TYR A 26 7.34 12.75 6.75
CA TYR A 26 6.58 13.63 5.84
C TYR A 26 5.07 13.50 5.96
N ALA A 27 4.57 12.33 6.30
CA ALA A 27 3.15 12.11 6.46
C ALA A 27 2.69 12.09 7.92
N GLN A 28 3.61 12.20 8.87
CA GLN A 28 3.33 12.18 10.33
C GLN A 28 2.48 10.97 10.74
N CYS A 29 2.76 9.82 10.11
CA CYS A 29 2.12 8.56 10.42
C CYS A 29 2.95 7.78 11.44
N GLU A 30 2.27 6.95 12.21
CA GLU A 30 2.93 5.94 13.00
C GLU A 30 3.42 4.82 12.08
N ALA A 31 4.73 4.62 12.00
CA ALA A 31 5.37 3.70 11.08
C ALA A 31 5.97 2.49 11.81
N TYR A 32 5.61 1.29 11.38
CA TYR A 32 6.06 0.06 12.04
C TYR A 32 6.55 -0.98 11.04
N ASN A 33 7.72 -1.56 11.34
CA ASN A 33 8.24 -2.67 10.57
C ASN A 33 7.59 -3.98 11.03
N PHE A 34 6.90 -4.69 10.12
CA PHE A 34 6.24 -5.93 10.49
C PHE A 34 7.19 -7.05 10.91
N LYS A 35 8.48 -6.96 10.58
CA LYS A 35 9.47 -7.92 11.07
C LYS A 35 9.78 -7.77 12.56
N SER A 36 9.52 -6.59 13.13
CA SER A 36 9.79 -6.28 14.54
C SER A 36 8.55 -6.32 15.43
N ILE A 37 7.36 -6.15 14.89
CA ILE A 37 6.10 -6.13 15.67
C ILE A 37 5.42 -7.49 15.81
N GLY A 38 5.97 -8.54 15.20
CA GLY A 38 5.34 -9.86 15.15
C GLY A 38 4.15 -9.92 14.20
N ASP A 39 3.03 -10.50 14.65
CA ASP A 39 1.81 -10.59 13.82
C ASP A 39 1.13 -9.21 13.71
N PRO A 40 1.03 -8.64 12.49
CA PRO A 40 0.41 -7.34 12.28
C PRO A 40 -1.07 -7.28 12.70
N VAL A 41 -1.79 -8.39 12.62
CA VAL A 41 -3.21 -8.43 13.04
C VAL A 41 -3.32 -8.30 14.55
N VAL A 42 -2.49 -9.04 15.29
CA VAL A 42 -2.43 -8.94 16.75
C VAL A 42 -1.99 -7.54 17.14
N PHE A 43 -0.94 -7.02 16.50
CA PHE A 43 -0.45 -5.68 16.77
C PHE A 43 -1.53 -4.62 16.61
N ILE A 44 -2.25 -4.57 15.47
CA ILE A 44 -3.31 -3.58 15.24
C ILE A 44 -4.43 -3.72 16.26
N LYS A 45 -4.82 -4.94 16.61
CA LYS A 45 -5.84 -5.16 17.65
C LYS A 45 -5.40 -4.60 19.02
N THR A 46 -4.14 -4.83 19.39
CA THR A 46 -3.60 -4.26 20.63
C THR A 46 -3.60 -2.73 20.62
N GLN A 47 -3.32 -2.13 19.47
CA GLN A 47 -3.31 -0.68 19.28
C GLN A 47 -4.72 -0.04 19.21
N THR A 48 -5.77 -0.85 19.20
CA THR A 48 -7.16 -0.43 18.99
C THR A 48 -8.14 -1.05 19.99
N ASP A 49 -7.70 -1.33 21.21
CA ASP A 49 -8.50 -1.93 22.29
C ASP A 49 -9.26 -3.19 21.84
N SER A 50 -8.62 -4.02 21.03
CA SER A 50 -9.15 -5.25 20.42
C SER A 50 -10.29 -5.06 19.41
N LEU A 51 -10.68 -3.83 19.10
CA LEU A 51 -11.75 -3.54 18.13
C LEU A 51 -11.30 -3.74 16.70
N GLY A 52 -10.09 -3.34 16.37
CA GLY A 52 -9.55 -3.23 15.01
C GLY A 52 -9.67 -1.83 14.42
N ALA A 53 -9.01 -1.59 13.30
CA ALA A 53 -9.02 -0.31 12.62
C ALA A 53 -10.35 -0.04 11.92
N ASP A 54 -10.78 1.22 11.83
CA ASP A 54 -11.98 1.62 11.09
C ASP A 54 -11.86 1.33 9.60
N VAL A 55 -10.68 1.61 9.05
CA VAL A 55 -10.32 1.41 7.65
C VAL A 55 -8.96 0.77 7.56
N CYS A 56 -8.85 -0.29 6.77
CA CYS A 56 -7.57 -0.86 6.37
C CYS A 56 -7.36 -0.63 4.89
N ILE A 57 -6.16 -0.19 4.51
CA ILE A 57 -5.79 0.08 3.12
C ILE A 57 -4.67 -0.89 2.73
N ASP A 58 -4.95 -1.72 1.74
CA ASP A 58 -3.94 -2.55 1.12
C ASP A 58 -3.35 -1.81 -0.08
N ALA A 59 -2.10 -1.38 0.06
CA ALA A 59 -1.36 -0.63 -0.96
C ALA A 59 -0.13 -1.42 -1.47
N VAL A 60 -0.19 -2.74 -1.40
CA VAL A 60 0.92 -3.62 -1.81
C VAL A 60 0.82 -3.94 -3.29
N GLY A 61 1.92 -3.72 -4.03
CA GLY A 61 1.99 -4.06 -5.45
C GLY A 61 2.16 -5.55 -5.72
N CYS A 62 2.12 -5.94 -6.99
CA CYS A 62 2.29 -7.32 -7.46
C CYS A 62 3.67 -7.94 -7.14
N GLU A 63 4.60 -7.14 -6.64
CA GLU A 63 5.94 -7.58 -6.21
C GLU A 63 5.97 -8.16 -4.79
N ALA A 64 4.84 -8.21 -4.10
CA ALA A 64 4.77 -8.80 -2.77
C ALA A 64 5.21 -10.25 -2.81
N ARG A 65 6.23 -10.60 -2.01
CA ARG A 65 6.69 -11.98 -1.88
C ARG A 65 5.61 -12.79 -1.18
N GLY A 66 4.97 -13.67 -1.91
CA GLY A 66 3.98 -14.61 -1.42
C GLY A 66 4.48 -16.04 -1.44
N ASN A 67 3.55 -16.97 -1.25
CA ASN A 67 3.81 -18.41 -1.30
C ASN A 67 4.57 -18.74 -2.60
N ARG A 68 5.67 -19.50 -2.47
CA ARG A 68 6.54 -19.94 -3.60
C ARG A 68 5.76 -20.52 -4.77
N MET A 69 4.63 -21.16 -4.52
CA MET A 69 3.77 -21.77 -5.54
C MET A 69 3.14 -20.69 -6.45
N ASN A 70 2.61 -19.62 -5.87
CA ASN A 70 1.98 -18.54 -6.64
C ASN A 70 3.01 -17.75 -7.46
N THR A 71 4.19 -17.51 -6.89
CA THR A 71 5.30 -16.88 -7.62
C THR A 71 5.77 -17.73 -8.80
N LEU A 72 5.86 -19.05 -8.62
CA LEU A 72 6.30 -19.97 -9.68
C LEU A 72 5.26 -20.09 -10.81
N LEU A 73 3.97 -20.12 -10.47
CA LEU A 73 2.87 -20.12 -11.45
C LEU A 73 2.77 -18.78 -12.19
N GLY A 74 2.89 -17.66 -11.48
CA GLY A 74 2.89 -16.32 -12.08
C GLY A 74 4.01 -16.13 -13.09
N ILE A 75 5.23 -16.57 -12.77
CA ILE A 75 6.39 -16.50 -13.68
C ILE A 75 6.16 -17.41 -14.91
N LYS A 76 5.67 -18.65 -14.72
CA LYS A 76 5.41 -19.58 -15.84
C LYS A 76 4.33 -19.09 -16.80
N LEU A 77 3.34 -18.35 -16.30
CA LEU A 77 2.22 -17.85 -17.11
C LEU A 77 2.41 -16.40 -17.57
N MET A 78 3.58 -15.79 -17.30
CA MET A 78 3.82 -14.34 -17.53
C MET A 78 2.72 -13.45 -16.92
N MET A 79 2.09 -13.90 -15.83
CA MET A 79 1.05 -13.18 -15.13
C MET A 79 1.65 -12.50 -13.91
N GLN A 80 1.18 -11.29 -13.61
CA GLN A 80 1.53 -10.60 -12.38
C GLN A 80 0.92 -11.38 -11.21
N GLY A 81 1.76 -12.01 -10.40
CA GLY A 81 1.36 -12.70 -9.19
C GLY A 81 1.77 -11.89 -7.97
N GLY A 82 0.82 -11.48 -7.15
CA GLY A 82 1.04 -10.83 -5.86
C GLY A 82 0.76 -11.78 -4.70
N SER A 83 1.19 -11.39 -3.50
CA SER A 83 0.79 -12.08 -2.28
C SER A 83 -0.47 -11.49 -1.70
N THR A 84 -1.44 -12.32 -1.34
CA THR A 84 -2.65 -11.90 -0.62
C THR A 84 -2.41 -11.64 0.88
N THR A 85 -1.17 -11.74 1.36
CA THR A 85 -0.84 -11.61 2.79
C THR A 85 -1.30 -10.28 3.37
N ALA A 86 -1.03 -9.16 2.68
CA ALA A 86 -1.45 -7.84 3.14
C ALA A 86 -2.97 -7.69 3.17
N LEU A 87 -3.68 -8.24 2.18
CA LEU A 87 -5.14 -8.28 2.15
C LEU A 87 -5.70 -9.12 3.31
N HIS A 88 -5.08 -10.27 3.63
CA HIS A 88 -5.43 -11.07 4.79
C HIS A 88 -5.25 -10.30 6.10
N TRP A 89 -4.13 -9.60 6.25
CA TRP A 89 -3.92 -8.73 7.41
C TRP A 89 -4.98 -7.63 7.48
N ALA A 90 -5.29 -6.97 6.37
CA ALA A 90 -6.29 -5.92 6.31
C ALA A 90 -7.69 -6.43 6.74
N ILE A 91 -8.15 -7.56 6.17
CA ILE A 91 -9.45 -8.16 6.50
C ILE A 91 -9.51 -8.58 7.98
N ASN A 92 -8.42 -9.13 8.52
CA ASN A 92 -8.40 -9.60 9.91
C ASN A 92 -8.23 -8.46 10.91
N SER A 93 -7.55 -7.36 10.55
CA SER A 93 -7.30 -6.21 11.41
C SER A 93 -8.42 -5.18 11.42
N VAL A 94 -9.23 -5.09 10.37
CA VAL A 94 -10.35 -4.15 10.33
C VAL A 94 -11.43 -4.53 11.35
N LYS A 95 -12.08 -3.54 11.96
CA LYS A 95 -13.19 -3.76 12.90
C LYS A 95 -14.43 -4.34 12.23
N LYS A 96 -15.40 -4.82 13.01
CA LYS A 96 -16.72 -5.20 12.51
C LYS A 96 -17.39 -3.98 11.87
N GLY A 97 -18.02 -4.17 10.70
CA GLY A 97 -18.63 -3.08 9.93
C GLY A 97 -17.62 -2.11 9.30
N GLY A 98 -16.32 -2.38 9.38
CA GLY A 98 -15.28 -1.52 8.85
C GLY A 98 -15.08 -1.66 7.33
N ILE A 99 -14.12 -0.92 6.80
CA ILE A 99 -13.84 -0.84 5.37
C ILE A 99 -12.43 -1.35 5.06
N VAL A 100 -12.33 -2.22 4.06
CA VAL A 100 -11.04 -2.60 3.45
C VAL A 100 -10.97 -1.96 2.07
N SER A 101 -9.97 -1.11 1.85
CA SER A 101 -9.71 -0.49 0.55
C SER A 101 -8.52 -1.17 -0.11
N ILE A 102 -8.73 -1.73 -1.29
CA ILE A 102 -7.70 -2.42 -2.07
C ILE A 102 -7.21 -1.46 -3.16
N VAL A 103 -6.00 -0.99 -2.99
CA VAL A 103 -5.22 -0.22 -3.98
C VAL A 103 -4.16 -1.11 -4.61
N GLY A 104 -3.85 -2.21 -3.94
CA GLY A 104 -2.91 -3.22 -4.38
C GLY A 104 -3.29 -3.85 -5.73
N VAL A 105 -2.30 -4.45 -6.39
CA VAL A 105 -2.49 -5.12 -7.68
C VAL A 105 -2.42 -6.63 -7.46
N TYR A 106 -3.46 -7.33 -7.92
CA TYR A 106 -3.61 -8.77 -7.83
C TYR A 106 -3.78 -9.40 -9.21
N GLY A 107 -3.20 -10.57 -9.39
CA GLY A 107 -3.40 -11.38 -10.59
C GLY A 107 -4.74 -12.13 -10.55
N PRO A 108 -5.22 -12.66 -11.69
CA PRO A 108 -6.52 -13.32 -11.78
C PRO A 108 -6.58 -14.66 -11.03
N ILE A 109 -5.46 -15.19 -10.57
CA ILE A 109 -5.35 -16.51 -9.90
C ILE A 109 -5.10 -16.37 -8.38
N ASP A 110 -4.89 -15.16 -7.86
CA ASP A 110 -4.59 -14.90 -6.44
C ASP A 110 -5.86 -14.91 -5.59
N ALA A 111 -6.42 -16.09 -5.37
CA ALA A 111 -7.83 -16.19 -5.01
C ALA A 111 -8.16 -16.70 -3.61
N LEU A 112 -7.21 -16.89 -2.70
CA LEU A 112 -7.56 -17.26 -1.33
C LEU A 112 -7.80 -16.00 -0.48
N VAL A 113 -9.03 -15.51 -0.50
CA VAL A 113 -9.48 -14.43 0.39
C VAL A 113 -10.32 -15.04 1.51
N PRO A 114 -10.15 -14.64 2.78
CA PRO A 114 -10.92 -15.17 3.90
C PRO A 114 -12.36 -14.62 3.90
N ILE A 115 -13.13 -15.00 2.89
CA ILE A 115 -14.50 -14.49 2.65
C ILE A 115 -15.43 -14.74 3.84
N GLY A 116 -15.23 -15.82 4.59
CA GLY A 116 -15.99 -16.07 5.80
C GLY A 116 -15.81 -14.96 6.85
N ASN A 117 -14.59 -14.44 6.99
CA ASN A 117 -14.33 -13.32 7.91
C ASN A 117 -14.95 -12.01 7.40
N VAL A 118 -14.99 -11.80 6.08
CA VAL A 118 -15.66 -10.65 5.47
C VAL A 118 -17.15 -10.66 5.82
N VAL A 119 -17.82 -11.80 5.63
CA VAL A 119 -19.25 -11.96 5.93
C VAL A 119 -19.53 -11.85 7.43
N ASN A 120 -18.77 -12.58 8.27
CA ASN A 120 -18.99 -12.60 9.71
C ASN A 120 -18.75 -11.25 10.39
N LYS A 121 -17.88 -10.41 9.84
CA LYS A 121 -17.59 -9.08 10.35
C LYS A 121 -18.41 -7.98 9.67
N GLY A 122 -19.17 -8.29 8.62
CA GLY A 122 -19.94 -7.30 7.84
C GLY A 122 -19.03 -6.25 7.18
N ILE A 123 -17.87 -6.65 6.65
CA ILE A 123 -16.87 -5.75 6.09
C ILE A 123 -17.32 -5.23 4.72
N THR A 124 -17.10 -3.95 4.46
CA THR A 124 -17.17 -3.40 3.11
C THR A 124 -15.80 -3.47 2.44
N ILE A 125 -15.71 -4.13 1.28
CA ILE A 125 -14.50 -4.12 0.45
C ILE A 125 -14.68 -3.13 -0.70
N ARG A 126 -13.71 -2.24 -0.89
CA ARG A 126 -13.65 -1.30 -2.00
C ARG A 126 -12.38 -1.54 -2.80
N ALA A 127 -12.54 -1.88 -4.07
CA ALA A 127 -11.43 -2.08 -5.00
C ALA A 127 -11.67 -1.27 -6.28
N ASN A 128 -10.60 -0.78 -6.89
CA ASN A 128 -10.68 -0.06 -8.16
C ASN A 128 -9.32 -0.11 -8.87
N GLN A 129 -9.34 -0.22 -10.18
CA GLN A 129 -8.21 0.18 -11.01
C GLN A 129 -8.12 1.72 -10.99
N ALA A 130 -6.88 2.24 -10.86
CA ALA A 130 -6.63 3.67 -10.69
C ALA A 130 -7.41 4.53 -11.71
N ALA A 131 -8.56 5.06 -11.28
CA ALA A 131 -9.42 5.91 -12.10
C ALA A 131 -8.85 7.33 -12.21
N ALA A 132 -7.65 7.46 -12.81
CA ALA A 132 -6.88 8.71 -12.85
C ALA A 132 -7.70 9.88 -13.42
N LYS A 133 -8.36 9.71 -14.55
CA LYS A 133 -9.17 10.76 -15.17
C LYS A 133 -10.26 11.30 -14.24
N ARG A 134 -10.89 10.44 -13.45
CA ARG A 134 -11.96 10.83 -12.51
C ARG A 134 -11.44 11.67 -11.36
N HIS A 135 -10.26 11.34 -10.84
CA HIS A 135 -9.74 11.96 -9.64
C HIS A 135 -8.77 13.11 -9.90
N MET A 136 -8.16 13.17 -11.09
CA MET A 136 -7.13 14.15 -11.44
C MET A 136 -7.58 15.61 -11.24
N PRO A 137 -8.78 16.05 -11.68
CA PRO A 137 -9.20 17.43 -11.48
C PRO A 137 -9.17 17.84 -10.01
N LYS A 138 -9.78 17.03 -9.13
CA LYS A 138 -9.79 17.30 -7.69
C LYS A 138 -8.40 17.28 -7.06
N LEU A 139 -7.53 16.37 -7.52
CA LEU A 139 -6.16 16.29 -7.03
C LEU A 139 -5.34 17.52 -7.44
N ILE A 140 -5.53 18.02 -8.66
CA ILE A 140 -4.90 19.27 -9.14
C ILE A 140 -5.35 20.45 -8.28
N ASP A 141 -6.63 20.53 -7.95
CA ASP A 141 -7.13 21.60 -7.08
C ASP A 141 -6.52 21.53 -5.68
N HIS A 142 -6.36 20.32 -5.11
CA HIS A 142 -5.66 20.16 -3.84
C HIS A 142 -4.19 20.60 -3.92
N VAL A 143 -3.50 20.32 -5.02
CA VAL A 143 -2.12 20.77 -5.23
C VAL A 143 -2.07 22.29 -5.38
N LYS A 144 -2.92 22.90 -6.20
CA LYS A 144 -2.99 24.35 -6.40
C LYS A 144 -3.27 25.11 -5.10
N ASN A 145 -4.09 24.55 -4.24
CA ASN A 145 -4.44 25.13 -2.94
C ASN A 145 -3.45 24.78 -1.82
N GLY A 146 -2.32 24.11 -2.14
CA GLY A 146 -1.31 23.75 -1.16
C GLY A 146 -1.74 22.71 -0.12
N VAL A 147 -2.85 22.00 -0.37
CA VAL A 147 -3.37 20.95 0.54
C VAL A 147 -2.51 19.70 0.50
N ILE A 148 -1.96 19.38 -0.68
CA ILE A 148 -1.00 18.30 -0.89
C ILE A 148 0.16 18.80 -1.73
N ASP A 149 1.37 18.34 -1.40
CA ASP A 149 2.58 18.58 -2.19
C ASP A 149 3.16 17.26 -2.70
N PRO A 150 2.88 16.88 -3.96
CA PRO A 150 3.38 15.64 -4.54
C PRO A 150 4.89 15.66 -4.81
N LYS A 151 5.56 16.82 -4.74
CA LYS A 151 7.01 16.91 -4.94
C LYS A 151 7.78 16.20 -3.83
N GLN A 152 7.19 16.12 -2.64
CA GLN A 152 7.82 15.49 -1.47
C GLN A 152 8.14 13.99 -1.70
N ILE A 153 7.38 13.29 -2.53
CA ILE A 153 7.63 11.87 -2.81
C ILE A 153 8.69 11.64 -3.90
N ILE A 154 9.13 12.69 -4.61
CA ILE A 154 10.12 12.59 -5.68
C ILE A 154 11.51 12.51 -5.05
N THR A 155 12.11 11.33 -5.07
CA THR A 155 13.45 11.10 -4.53
C THR A 155 14.52 11.17 -5.60
N HIS A 156 14.19 10.85 -6.85
CA HIS A 156 15.14 10.78 -7.95
C HIS A 156 14.65 11.59 -9.15
N ARG A 157 15.59 12.35 -9.75
CA ARG A 157 15.38 13.06 -11.00
C ARG A 157 16.54 12.69 -11.92
N VAL A 158 16.27 11.99 -12.98
CA VAL A 158 17.29 11.46 -13.88
C VAL A 158 16.99 11.84 -15.32
N PRO A 159 18.01 12.02 -16.17
CA PRO A 159 17.84 12.20 -17.61
C PRO A 159 17.09 11.02 -18.23
N LEU A 160 16.37 11.27 -19.32
CA LEU A 160 15.62 10.22 -20.02
C LEU A 160 16.51 9.09 -20.51
N GLU A 161 17.76 9.40 -20.86
CA GLU A 161 18.78 8.45 -21.32
C GLU A 161 19.11 7.41 -20.24
N GLU A 162 18.98 7.76 -18.97
CA GLU A 162 19.27 6.90 -17.81
C GLU A 162 18.04 6.10 -17.33
N VAL A 163 16.99 6.00 -18.14
CA VAL A 163 15.73 5.35 -17.77
C VAL A 163 15.93 3.89 -17.34
N ALA A 164 16.85 3.16 -17.94
CA ALA A 164 17.12 1.76 -17.60
C ALA A 164 17.66 1.63 -16.17
N ASP A 165 18.59 2.50 -15.77
CA ASP A 165 19.15 2.52 -14.42
C ASP A 165 18.10 2.98 -13.40
N ALA A 166 17.26 3.96 -13.75
CA ALA A 166 16.14 4.39 -12.93
C ALA A 166 15.15 3.25 -12.65
N TYR A 167 14.80 2.45 -13.64
CA TYR A 167 13.99 1.24 -13.47
C TYR A 167 14.67 0.20 -12.61
N HIS A 168 15.98 0.01 -12.77
CA HIS A 168 16.75 -0.93 -11.95
C HIS A 168 16.72 -0.52 -10.48
N ILE A 169 17.07 0.73 -10.17
CA ILE A 169 17.07 1.29 -8.80
C ILE A 169 15.68 1.12 -8.16
N PHE A 170 14.63 1.51 -8.89
CA PHE A 170 13.25 1.40 -8.39
C PHE A 170 12.81 -0.05 -8.14
N SER A 171 13.05 -0.95 -9.11
CA SER A 171 12.64 -2.35 -9.02
C SER A 171 13.37 -3.12 -7.92
N GLN A 172 14.66 -2.85 -7.76
CA GLN A 172 15.50 -3.46 -6.72
C GLN A 172 15.39 -2.76 -5.36
N LYS A 173 14.61 -1.66 -5.27
CA LYS A 173 14.39 -0.89 -4.02
C LYS A 173 15.70 -0.36 -3.43
N LEU A 174 16.59 0.09 -4.32
CA LEU A 174 17.90 0.64 -3.98
C LEU A 174 17.80 2.15 -3.70
N ASP A 175 18.83 2.69 -3.07
CA ASP A 175 19.08 4.12 -2.86
C ASP A 175 17.89 4.90 -2.26
N GLY A 176 17.06 4.24 -1.45
CA GLY A 176 15.88 4.87 -0.85
C GLY A 176 14.84 5.36 -1.87
N CYS A 177 14.83 4.79 -3.07
CA CYS A 177 13.97 5.26 -4.16
C CYS A 177 12.49 5.05 -3.86
N ILE A 178 11.73 6.18 -3.77
CA ILE A 178 10.27 6.19 -3.62
C ILE A 178 9.62 6.52 -4.95
N LYS A 179 10.08 7.59 -5.61
CA LYS A 179 9.56 8.03 -6.90
C LYS A 179 10.66 8.62 -7.76
N THR A 180 10.79 8.11 -8.96
CA THR A 180 11.67 8.67 -9.99
C THR A 180 10.88 9.51 -10.98
N VAL A 181 11.44 10.64 -11.36
CA VAL A 181 10.96 11.48 -12.47
C VAL A 181 12.04 11.52 -13.55
N LEU A 182 11.65 11.21 -14.77
CA LEU A 182 12.52 11.31 -15.94
C LEU A 182 12.43 12.73 -16.51
N ILE A 183 13.58 13.31 -16.83
CA ILE A 183 13.69 14.65 -17.41
C ILE A 183 14.12 14.48 -18.87
N PRO A 184 13.32 15.01 -19.84
CA PRO A 184 13.67 14.96 -21.27
C PRO A 184 14.95 15.74 -21.57
#